data_cfc2c611bc5b9f9d6bf1f1e8c08211f3
#
_entry.id   cfc2c611bc5b9f9d6bf1f1e8c08211f3
#
_cell.length_a   1.000
_cell.length_b   1.000
_cell.length_c   1.000
_cell.angle_alpha   90.00
_cell.angle_beta   90.00
_cell.angle_gamma   90.00
#
_symmetry.space_group_name_H-M   'P 1'
#
loop_
_entity.id
_entity.type
_entity.pdbx_description
1 polymer ?
#
loop_
_entity_poly.entity_id
_entity_poly.type
_entity_poly.pdbx_seq_one_letter_code
_entity_poly.pdbx_strand_id
1 'polypeptide(L)'
;MKVNHWSLPNGATCVVAKMEESTLTCIDFWCRGGSNYEIKNEEGMAHFLEHMIFKGSKSLKEGEFDLKIESLGGSSNAATGLDDVHYYVLVPPENTEEALNLLLELLLFPKIEQDAFEMEKEVVLEEISQNIDHPDEIIYMKLLN
;
A
#
# COMPACT_ATOMS: atom_id res chain seq x y z
N MET A 1 -16.94 -12.79 16.49
CA MET A 1 -16.23 -11.58 16.05
C MET A 1 -17.19 -10.39 16.13
N LYS A 2 -16.78 -9.29 16.79
CA LYS A 2 -17.57 -8.06 16.86
C LYS A 2 -16.99 -7.06 15.85
N VAL A 3 -17.84 -6.56 14.95
CA VAL A 3 -17.43 -5.57 13.94
C VAL A 3 -18.11 -4.25 14.26
N ASN A 4 -17.34 -3.18 14.33
CA ASN A 4 -17.82 -1.81 14.43
C ASN A 4 -17.42 -1.06 13.16
N HIS A 5 -18.27 -0.14 12.71
CA HIS A 5 -18.00 0.74 11.57
C HIS A 5 -18.54 2.13 11.84
N TRP A 6 -17.87 3.13 11.28
CA TRP A 6 -18.30 4.54 11.33
C TRP A 6 -17.68 5.30 10.16
N SER A 7 -18.23 6.46 9.85
CA SER A 7 -17.68 7.35 8.83
C SER A 7 -17.08 8.58 9.48
N LEU A 8 -15.97 9.04 8.94
CA LEU A 8 -15.34 10.30 9.30
C LEU A 8 -16.00 11.48 8.56
N PRO A 9 -15.84 12.73 9.05
CA PRO A 9 -16.43 13.91 8.40
C PRO A 9 -16.00 14.12 6.94
N ASN A 10 -14.83 13.62 6.56
CA ASN A 10 -14.30 13.65 5.20
C ASN A 10 -14.85 12.55 4.28
N GLY A 11 -15.75 11.70 4.78
CA GLY A 11 -16.36 10.59 4.04
C GLY A 11 -15.61 9.26 4.10
N ALA A 12 -14.42 9.20 4.71
CA ALA A 12 -13.72 7.94 4.89
C ALA A 12 -14.49 7.03 5.85
N THR A 13 -14.53 5.74 5.54
CA THR A 13 -15.18 4.71 6.37
C THR A 13 -14.12 3.94 7.15
N CYS A 14 -14.32 3.83 8.46
CA CYS A 14 -13.49 3.04 9.34
C CYS A 14 -14.25 1.77 9.73
N VAL A 15 -13.54 0.63 9.71
CA VAL A 15 -14.06 -0.68 10.13
C VAL A 15 -13.09 -1.28 11.13
N VAL A 16 -13.60 -1.72 12.27
CA VAL A 16 -12.80 -2.43 13.28
C VAL A 16 -13.45 -3.77 13.60
N ALA A 17 -12.71 -4.84 13.36
CA ALA A 17 -13.09 -6.20 13.69
C ALA A 17 -12.22 -6.70 14.84
N LYS A 18 -12.82 -6.89 16.03
CA LYS A 18 -12.10 -7.43 17.19
C LYS A 18 -12.03 -8.95 17.11
N MET A 19 -10.81 -9.49 17.12
CA MET A 19 -10.47 -10.90 17.15
C MET A 19 -9.78 -11.20 18.49
N GLU A 20 -10.50 -11.82 19.43
CA GLU A 20 -10.04 -11.95 20.84
C GLU A 20 -8.79 -12.83 21.00
N GLU A 21 -8.57 -13.78 20.08
CA GLU A 21 -7.45 -14.70 20.12
C GLU A 21 -6.27 -14.29 19.21
N SER A 22 -6.38 -13.15 18.54
CA SER A 22 -5.31 -12.68 17.66
C SER A 22 -4.17 -12.07 18.47
N THR A 23 -2.95 -12.46 18.12
CA THR A 23 -1.71 -11.89 18.66
C THR A 23 -1.19 -10.71 17.85
N LEU A 24 -1.85 -10.40 16.75
CA LEU A 24 -1.49 -9.30 15.85
C LEU A 24 -2.70 -8.42 15.58
N THR A 25 -2.41 -7.14 15.33
CA THR A 25 -3.33 -6.17 14.72
C THR A 25 -2.93 -5.97 13.27
N CYS A 26 -3.90 -6.09 12.36
CA CYS A 26 -3.77 -5.63 10.99
C CYS A 26 -4.39 -4.24 10.87
N ILE A 27 -3.64 -3.29 10.36
CA ILE A 27 -4.12 -1.97 9.95
C ILE A 27 -4.05 -1.94 8.44
N ASP A 28 -5.17 -1.75 7.77
CA ASP A 28 -5.28 -1.84 6.32
C ASP A 28 -6.00 -0.61 5.78
N PHE A 29 -5.35 0.14 4.91
CA PHE A 29 -5.84 1.37 4.32
C PHE A 29 -6.18 1.14 2.85
N TRP A 30 -7.44 1.23 2.52
CA TRP A 30 -7.97 0.98 1.18
C TRP A 30 -8.29 2.28 0.46
N CYS A 31 -7.76 2.43 -0.75
CA CYS A 31 -8.08 3.52 -1.65
C CYS A 31 -8.79 2.97 -2.88
N ARG A 32 -9.85 3.65 -3.31
CA ARG A 32 -10.41 3.41 -4.64
C ARG A 32 -9.42 3.93 -5.68
N GLY A 33 -8.94 3.04 -6.53
CA GLY A 33 -7.90 3.29 -7.52
C GLY A 33 -7.63 2.02 -8.30
N GLY A 34 -6.44 1.87 -8.86
CA GLY A 34 -6.04 0.69 -9.63
C GLY A 34 -6.23 0.87 -11.13
N SER A 35 -5.89 -0.18 -11.88
CA SER A 35 -5.75 -0.08 -13.34
C SER A 35 -7.05 0.25 -14.10
N ASN A 36 -8.23 -0.07 -13.54
CA ASN A 36 -9.52 0.29 -14.14
C ASN A 36 -9.83 1.80 -14.12
N TYR A 37 -9.11 2.57 -13.31
CA TYR A 37 -9.27 4.03 -13.23
C TYR A 37 -8.25 4.79 -14.08
N GLU A 38 -7.30 4.08 -14.69
CA GLU A 38 -6.29 4.68 -15.55
C GLU A 38 -6.85 4.99 -16.93
N ILE A 39 -6.48 6.13 -17.46
CA ILE A 39 -6.81 6.49 -18.84
C ILE A 39 -5.66 6.10 -19.78
N LYS A 40 -5.94 6.06 -21.07
CA LYS A 40 -4.94 5.77 -22.09
C LYS A 40 -3.70 6.66 -21.93
N ASN A 41 -2.53 6.05 -21.90
CA ASN A 41 -1.18 6.59 -21.63
C ASN A 41 -0.86 6.85 -20.15
N GLU A 42 -1.69 6.36 -19.24
CA GLU A 42 -1.43 6.36 -17.78
C GLU A 42 -1.37 4.94 -17.22
N GLU A 43 -1.31 3.94 -18.10
CA GLU A 43 -1.29 2.53 -17.71
C GLU A 43 -0.07 2.24 -16.82
N GLY A 44 -0.33 1.67 -15.64
CA GLY A 44 0.67 1.36 -14.61
C GLY A 44 0.93 2.49 -13.61
N MET A 45 0.23 3.62 -13.70
CA MET A 45 0.42 4.76 -12.78
C MET A 45 0.06 4.40 -11.34
N ALA A 46 -1.00 3.64 -11.13
CA ALA A 46 -1.43 3.22 -9.79
C ALA A 46 -0.37 2.32 -9.13
N HIS A 47 0.17 1.35 -9.85
CA HIS A 47 1.25 0.48 -9.39
C HIS A 47 2.55 1.27 -9.14
N PHE A 48 2.90 2.16 -10.05
CA PHE A 48 4.06 3.01 -9.86
C PHE A 48 3.92 3.94 -8.64
N LEU A 49 2.74 4.49 -8.39
CA LEU A 49 2.48 5.30 -7.20
C LEU A 49 2.61 4.46 -5.92
N GLU A 50 2.18 3.20 -5.93
CA GLU A 50 2.38 2.28 -4.82
C GLU A 50 3.86 2.20 -4.43
N HIS A 51 4.76 1.97 -5.39
CA HIS A 51 6.21 1.97 -5.18
C HIS A 51 6.71 3.31 -4.62
N MET A 52 6.26 4.41 -5.21
CA MET A 52 6.71 5.75 -4.82
C MET A 52 6.29 6.14 -3.40
N ILE A 53 5.18 5.64 -2.88
CA ILE A 53 4.72 5.90 -1.51
C ILE A 53 5.78 5.44 -0.49
N PHE A 54 6.44 4.30 -0.72
CA PHE A 54 7.47 3.76 0.20
C PHE A 54 8.82 4.48 0.11
N LYS A 55 9.01 5.41 -0.84
CA LYS A 55 10.26 6.19 -0.97
C LYS A 55 10.41 7.28 0.09
N GLY A 56 9.43 7.43 0.98
CA GLY A 56 9.48 8.31 2.13
C GLY A 56 8.35 9.31 2.20
N SER A 57 8.34 10.07 3.29
CA SER A 57 7.34 11.08 3.55
C SER A 57 7.98 12.41 3.95
N LYS A 58 7.15 13.35 4.36
CA LYS A 58 7.61 14.66 4.85
C LYS A 58 8.56 14.52 6.05
N SER A 59 8.37 13.52 6.90
CA SER A 59 9.15 13.30 8.12
C SER A 59 9.96 12.00 8.13
N LEU A 60 9.74 11.10 7.17
CA LEU A 60 10.43 9.81 7.06
C LEU A 60 11.27 9.77 5.79
N LYS A 61 12.53 9.36 5.92
CA LYS A 61 13.39 9.07 4.77
C LYS A 61 13.03 7.72 4.16
N GLU A 62 13.52 7.48 2.95
CA GLU A 62 13.41 6.18 2.30
C GLU A 62 13.93 5.06 3.22
N GLY A 63 13.14 3.98 3.34
CA GLY A 63 13.42 2.83 4.21
C GLY A 63 13.18 3.07 5.71
N GLU A 64 12.99 4.30 6.19
CA GLU A 64 12.74 4.55 7.61
C GLU A 64 11.38 4.02 8.08
N PHE A 65 10.38 4.02 7.21
CA PHE A 65 9.07 3.46 7.53
C PHE A 65 9.19 1.98 7.87
N ASP A 66 9.80 1.19 6.98
CA ASP A 66 9.92 -0.26 7.15
C ASP A 66 10.77 -0.59 8.38
N LEU A 67 11.91 0.08 8.57
CA LEU A 67 12.74 -0.09 9.77
C LEU A 67 11.97 0.19 11.08
N LYS A 68 11.10 1.22 11.09
CA LYS A 68 10.28 1.53 12.27
C LYS A 68 9.21 0.45 12.50
N ILE A 69 8.50 0.02 11.46
CA ILE A 69 7.51 -1.06 11.56
C ILE A 69 8.17 -2.36 12.03
N GLU A 70 9.34 -2.73 11.49
CA GLU A 70 10.11 -3.88 11.93
C GLU A 70 10.55 -3.74 13.41
N SER A 71 10.98 -2.56 13.84
CA SER A 71 11.36 -2.30 15.24
C SER A 71 10.18 -2.45 16.22
N LEU A 72 8.96 -2.27 15.75
CA LEU A 72 7.71 -2.53 16.47
C LEU A 72 7.32 -4.02 16.44
N GLY A 73 8.13 -4.88 15.85
CA GLY A 73 7.86 -6.32 15.68
C GLY A 73 6.82 -6.61 14.61
N GLY A 74 6.69 -5.71 13.63
CA GLY A 74 5.69 -5.79 12.58
C GLY A 74 6.27 -6.01 11.19
N SER A 75 5.39 -5.97 10.22
CA SER A 75 5.69 -5.97 8.78
C SER A 75 4.69 -5.10 8.04
N SER A 76 5.10 -4.60 6.89
CA SER A 76 4.29 -3.78 5.98
C SER A 76 4.23 -4.40 4.60
N ASN A 77 3.17 -4.10 3.87
CA ASN A 77 3.06 -4.42 2.46
C ASN A 77 1.96 -3.57 1.81
N ALA A 78 1.90 -3.61 0.48
CA ALA A 78 0.83 -3.00 -0.31
C ALA A 78 0.49 -3.89 -1.50
N ALA A 79 -0.63 -3.61 -2.13
CA ALA A 79 -1.00 -4.24 -3.39
C ALA A 79 -1.90 -3.32 -4.21
N THR A 80 -1.66 -3.29 -5.51
CA THR A 80 -2.46 -2.60 -6.50
C THR A 80 -3.29 -3.61 -7.29
N GLY A 81 -4.61 -3.48 -7.19
CA GLY A 81 -5.58 -4.28 -7.93
C GLY A 81 -6.15 -3.54 -9.14
N LEU A 82 -7.25 -4.10 -9.67
CA LEU A 82 -8.01 -3.47 -10.77
C LEU A 82 -8.80 -2.24 -10.30
N ASP A 83 -9.44 -2.33 -9.12
CA ASP A 83 -10.39 -1.34 -8.61
C ASP A 83 -9.92 -0.64 -7.33
N ASP A 84 -8.85 -1.12 -6.71
CA ASP A 84 -8.34 -0.61 -5.45
C ASP A 84 -6.82 -0.72 -5.34
N VAL A 85 -6.29 0.08 -4.44
CA VAL A 85 -4.92 -0.01 -3.93
C VAL A 85 -5.01 -0.05 -2.42
N HIS A 86 -4.32 -0.96 -1.77
CA HIS A 86 -4.30 -1.00 -0.32
C HIS A 86 -2.89 -1.12 0.26
N TYR A 87 -2.74 -0.55 1.44
CA TYR A 87 -1.50 -0.51 2.19
C TYR A 87 -1.76 -1.02 3.59
N TYR A 88 -1.02 -2.01 4.05
CA TYR A 88 -1.27 -2.57 5.36
C TYR A 88 -0.01 -2.80 6.18
N VAL A 89 -0.21 -2.81 7.49
CA VAL A 89 0.80 -3.17 8.45
C VAL A 89 0.24 -4.21 9.42
N LEU A 90 1.09 -5.15 9.81
CA LEU A 90 0.83 -6.15 10.85
C LEU A 90 1.76 -5.86 12.01
N VAL A 91 1.22 -5.64 13.21
CA VAL A 91 2.02 -5.34 14.41
C VAL A 91 1.41 -6.01 15.64
N PRO A 92 2.18 -6.23 16.72
CA PRO A 92 1.64 -6.56 18.01
C PRO A 92 0.61 -5.50 18.49
N PRO A 93 -0.48 -5.89 19.18
CA PRO A 93 -1.58 -4.99 19.54
C PRO A 93 -1.16 -3.74 20.33
N GLU A 94 -0.14 -3.86 21.17
CA GLU A 94 0.42 -2.75 21.96
C GLU A 94 1.05 -1.64 21.10
N ASN A 95 1.44 -1.95 19.87
CA ASN A 95 2.10 -1.02 18.94
C ASN A 95 1.14 -0.47 17.86
N THR A 96 -0.16 -0.79 17.96
CA THR A 96 -1.18 -0.41 16.96
C THR A 96 -1.23 1.10 16.69
N GLU A 97 -1.20 1.92 17.75
CA GLU A 97 -1.32 3.39 17.59
C GLU A 97 -0.09 3.98 16.88
N GLU A 98 1.11 3.53 17.25
CA GLU A 98 2.33 4.01 16.61
C GLU A 98 2.40 3.58 15.15
N ALA A 99 2.08 2.33 14.85
CA ALA A 99 2.03 1.80 13.49
C ALA A 99 0.98 2.53 12.62
N LEU A 100 -0.20 2.83 13.17
CA LEU A 100 -1.23 3.62 12.49
C LEU A 100 -0.70 5.01 12.14
N ASN A 101 -0.05 5.70 13.07
CA ASN A 101 0.51 7.03 12.84
C ASN A 101 1.61 7.00 11.76
N LEU A 102 2.47 5.99 11.77
CA LEU A 102 3.49 5.81 10.74
C LEU A 102 2.88 5.57 9.36
N LEU A 103 1.88 4.71 9.27
CA LEU A 103 1.18 4.42 8.00
C LEU A 103 0.46 5.68 7.48
N LEU A 104 -0.23 6.41 8.33
CA LEU A 104 -0.90 7.65 7.95
C LEU A 104 0.09 8.75 7.53
N GLU A 105 1.23 8.86 8.18
CA GLU A 105 2.30 9.79 7.77
C GLU A 105 2.81 9.46 6.36
N LEU A 106 3.04 8.18 6.08
CA LEU A 106 3.48 7.72 4.76
C LEU A 106 2.45 8.02 3.68
N LEU A 107 1.18 7.70 3.92
CA LEU A 107 0.11 7.81 2.93
C LEU A 107 -0.40 9.23 2.70
N LEU A 108 -0.43 10.06 3.74
CA LEU A 108 -1.01 11.41 3.64
C LEU A 108 0.02 12.49 3.31
N PHE A 109 1.30 12.22 3.53
CA PHE A 109 2.38 13.18 3.30
C PHE A 109 3.55 12.58 2.53
N PRO A 110 3.29 11.80 1.45
CA PRO A 110 4.36 11.19 0.67
C PRO A 110 5.28 12.25 0.07
N LYS A 111 6.55 11.91 -0.07
CA LYS A 111 7.55 12.77 -0.69
C LYS A 111 8.04 12.10 -1.97
N ILE A 112 7.64 12.66 -3.09
CA ILE A 112 8.02 12.17 -4.41
C ILE A 112 9.18 13.04 -4.92
N GLU A 113 10.40 12.56 -4.72
CA GLU A 113 11.62 13.21 -5.21
C GLU A 113 11.93 12.78 -6.65
N GLN A 114 12.43 13.71 -7.46
CA GLN A 114 12.73 13.44 -8.86
C GLN A 114 13.75 12.31 -9.04
N ASP A 115 14.81 12.30 -8.22
CA ASP A 115 15.87 11.27 -8.31
C ASP A 115 15.32 9.88 -7.94
N ALA A 116 14.47 9.79 -6.90
CA ALA A 116 13.81 8.56 -6.51
C ALA A 116 12.83 8.09 -7.60
N PHE A 117 12.11 9.03 -8.23
CA PHE A 117 11.20 8.74 -9.33
C PHE A 117 11.92 8.11 -10.52
N GLU A 118 13.06 8.68 -10.95
CA GLU A 118 13.80 8.14 -12.11
C GLU A 118 14.41 6.75 -11.80
N MET A 119 14.90 6.53 -10.57
CA MET A 119 15.41 5.22 -10.17
C MET A 119 14.30 4.17 -10.12
N GLU A 120 13.17 4.50 -9.49
CA GLU A 120 12.08 3.53 -9.32
C GLU A 120 11.38 3.20 -10.63
N LYS A 121 11.35 4.14 -11.56
CA LYS A 121 10.85 3.90 -12.91
C LYS A 121 11.57 2.75 -13.61
N GLU A 122 12.88 2.66 -13.47
CA GLU A 122 13.68 1.56 -14.06
C GLU A 122 13.33 0.22 -13.37
N VAL A 123 13.13 0.23 -12.05
CA VAL A 123 12.74 -0.97 -11.28
C VAL A 123 11.38 -1.50 -11.75
N VAL A 124 10.37 -0.62 -11.82
CA VAL A 124 9.02 -0.99 -12.23
C VAL A 124 8.98 -1.45 -13.70
N LEU A 125 9.75 -0.83 -14.59
CA LEU A 125 9.87 -1.27 -15.97
C LEU A 125 10.48 -2.68 -16.09
N GLU A 126 11.47 -2.99 -15.25
CA GLU A 126 12.07 -4.32 -15.19
C GLU A 126 11.07 -5.35 -14.67
N GLU A 127 10.32 -5.03 -13.62
CA GLU A 127 9.26 -5.88 -13.06
C GLU A 127 8.16 -6.17 -14.08
N ILE A 128 7.67 -5.16 -14.81
CA ILE A 128 6.69 -5.33 -15.87
C ILE A 128 7.25 -6.26 -16.97
N SER A 129 8.52 -6.11 -17.34
CA SER A 129 9.17 -6.98 -18.33
C SER A 129 9.24 -8.42 -17.87
N GLN A 130 9.54 -8.67 -16.59
CA GLN A 130 9.55 -10.02 -16.02
C GLN A 130 8.16 -10.65 -16.00
N ASN A 131 7.12 -9.88 -15.66
CA ASN A 131 5.74 -10.37 -15.60
C ASN A 131 5.19 -10.76 -16.98
N ILE A 132 5.61 -10.08 -18.06
CA ILE A 132 5.23 -10.41 -19.44
C ILE A 132 5.75 -11.79 -19.85
N ASP A 133 6.85 -12.27 -19.27
CA ASP A 133 7.44 -13.56 -19.57
C ASP A 133 6.83 -14.72 -18.74
N HIS A 134 5.94 -14.44 -17.78
CA HIS A 134 5.27 -15.44 -16.96
C HIS A 134 3.94 -15.89 -17.59
N PRO A 135 3.81 -17.17 -18.05
CA PRO A 135 2.61 -17.67 -18.73
C PRO A 135 1.34 -17.56 -17.88
N ASP A 136 1.45 -17.72 -16.56
CA ASP A 136 0.33 -17.68 -15.63
C ASP A 136 -0.25 -16.26 -15.53
N GLU A 137 0.59 -15.23 -15.50
CA GLU A 137 0.19 -13.83 -15.51
C GLU A 137 -0.50 -13.45 -16.83
N ILE A 138 0.02 -13.92 -17.96
CA ILE A 138 -0.59 -13.71 -19.28
C ILE A 138 -2.00 -14.32 -19.33
N ILE A 139 -2.17 -15.53 -18.79
CA ILE A 139 -3.47 -16.21 -18.75
C ILE A 139 -4.43 -15.43 -17.85
N TYR A 140 -3.98 -15.03 -16.68
CA TYR A 140 -4.79 -14.27 -15.72
C TYR A 140 -5.27 -12.94 -16.32
N MET A 141 -4.37 -12.17 -16.91
CA MET A 141 -4.71 -10.90 -17.58
C MET A 141 -5.70 -11.08 -18.74
N LYS A 142 -5.57 -12.18 -19.50
CA LYS A 142 -6.52 -12.50 -20.60
C LYS A 142 -7.88 -13.01 -20.11
N LEU A 143 -7.96 -13.49 -18.89
CA LEU A 143 -9.21 -13.98 -18.32
C LEU A 143 -10.04 -12.82 -17.72
N LEU A 144 -9.38 -11.73 -17.31
CA LEU A 144 -10.00 -10.56 -16.72
C LEU A 144 -10.41 -9.48 -17.74
N ASN A 145 -9.89 -9.55 -18.98
CA ASN A 145 -10.27 -8.70 -20.12
C ASN A 145 -11.27 -9.40 -21.05
#